data_9e114a79083b4db3cb0f5191f7197e65
#
_entry.id   9e114a79083b4db3cb0f5191f7197e65
#
_cell.length_a   1.000
_cell.length_b   1.000
_cell.length_c   1.000
_cell.angle_alpha   90.00
_cell.angle_beta   90.00
_cell.angle_gamma   90.00
#
_symmetry.space_group_name_H-M   'P 1'
#
loop_
_entity.id
_entity.type
_entity.pdbx_description
1 polymer ?
#
loop_
_entity_poly.entity_id
_entity_poly.type
_entity_poly.pdbx_seq_one_letter_code
_entity_poly.pdbx_strand_id
1 'polypeptide(L)'
;MEDKISSFLGKLSITRVVALAAATIGLSNAYADNPPPQVPTCDKKIGTLAVTEPQNPWWNEWQLESPASLIKVYVSQSKCFTLVDRGKGLDAAKAERQLASSGEERVGSNIGKGQMKAADYVLVPDIANKNRNSGGTNIGGALGGFIPHGFGAVIGGVNLKSKTADVVLTLTDVRSTEQVSLEQGHAKKTDLGWGGGGGGFFGAFAAGGASSYANTEIGQVVAMAYLDAFTKMVTDIKAIPPDAKADNVQQAVTMAKPGKMYGNPDLKSAVVRDLDPGMTLYPTGDKSGVWWKVNDELGNAGWVVSTNFQLAR
;
A
#
# COMPACT_ATOMS: atom_id res chain seq x y z
N MET A 1 46.01 82.65 -24.01
CA MET A 1 47.40 82.84 -23.68
C MET A 1 47.81 81.56 -22.97
N GLU A 2 48.22 80.57 -23.71
CA GLU A 2 49.66 80.25 -23.90
C GLU A 2 50.32 80.10 -22.53
N ASP A 3 51.05 79.11 -22.24
CA ASP A 3 51.81 78.10 -23.01
C ASP A 3 52.49 77.18 -21.99
N LYS A 4 52.69 75.96 -22.46
CA LYS A 4 53.95 75.21 -22.41
C LYS A 4 54.53 74.91 -20.99
N ILE A 5 54.99 73.77 -20.70
CA ILE A 5 56.00 72.85 -21.24
C ILE A 5 56.14 71.71 -20.16
N SER A 6 55.95 70.47 -20.55
CA SER A 6 56.99 69.50 -20.81
C SER A 6 57.72 68.89 -19.59
N SER A 7 57.52 67.61 -19.49
CA SER A 7 58.57 66.61 -19.27
C SER A 7 59.44 66.68 -18.00
N PHE A 8 59.24 65.70 -17.16
CA PHE A 8 60.43 64.96 -16.75
C PHE A 8 60.04 63.54 -16.26
N LEU A 9 60.63 62.63 -16.91
CA LEU A 9 60.65 61.23 -16.58
C LEU A 9 61.25 60.99 -15.19
N GLY A 10 60.61 60.25 -14.35
CA GLY A 10 61.17 59.76 -13.10
C GLY A 10 60.60 58.36 -12.82
N LYS A 11 61.35 57.35 -13.25
CA LYS A 11 61.15 55.99 -12.80
C LYS A 11 61.24 55.95 -11.28
N LEU A 12 60.26 55.30 -10.65
CA LEU A 12 60.56 54.52 -9.45
C LEU A 12 59.38 53.56 -9.11
N SER A 13 59.75 52.34 -9.14
CA SER A 13 59.44 51.26 -8.16
C SER A 13 57.97 50.89 -7.98
N ILE A 14 57.63 49.86 -8.65
CA ILE A 14 56.47 49.03 -8.39
C ILE A 14 56.60 48.37 -7.01
N THR A 15 56.04 48.93 -6.00
CA THR A 15 55.85 48.22 -4.72
C THR A 15 54.58 47.38 -4.85
N ARG A 16 54.76 46.08 -4.94
CA ARG A 16 53.68 45.10 -4.93
C ARG A 16 52.98 45.15 -3.55
N VAL A 17 51.86 45.78 -3.47
CA VAL A 17 50.91 45.61 -2.37
C VAL A 17 50.15 44.30 -2.68
N VAL A 18 50.63 43.20 -2.09
CA VAL A 18 49.89 41.95 -2.03
C VAL A 18 48.74 42.17 -1.07
N ALA A 19 47.55 42.47 -1.60
CA ALA A 19 46.32 42.46 -0.80
C ALA A 19 46.01 40.96 -0.52
N LEU A 20 46.28 40.53 0.69
CA LEU A 20 45.84 39.25 1.20
C LEU A 20 44.28 39.31 1.35
N ALA A 21 43.56 38.95 0.31
CA ALA A 21 42.14 38.66 0.39
C ALA A 21 42.01 37.38 1.22
N ALA A 22 41.75 37.52 2.50
CA ALA A 22 41.31 36.39 3.34
C ALA A 22 39.93 35.92 2.81
N ALA A 23 39.98 34.89 1.95
CA ALA A 23 38.78 34.14 1.57
C ALA A 23 38.32 33.38 2.83
N THR A 24 37.42 33.98 3.56
CA THR A 24 36.61 33.26 4.55
C THR A 24 35.69 32.33 3.78
N ILE A 25 36.18 31.11 3.52
CA ILE A 25 35.31 29.99 3.10
C ILE A 25 34.39 29.76 4.29
N GLY A 26 33.22 30.36 4.26
CA GLY A 26 32.11 30.00 5.12
C GLY A 26 31.77 28.55 4.84
N LEU A 27 32.24 27.66 5.69
CA LEU A 27 31.70 26.32 5.84
C LEU A 27 30.24 26.49 6.31
N SER A 28 29.34 26.77 5.37
CA SER A 28 27.95 26.53 5.56
C SER A 28 27.84 25.02 5.79
N ASN A 29 27.68 24.62 7.05
CA ASN A 29 27.17 23.32 7.37
C ASN A 29 25.80 23.25 6.66
N ALA A 30 25.78 22.65 5.49
CA ALA A 30 24.53 22.20 4.88
C ALA A 30 24.03 21.11 5.82
N TYR A 31 23.20 21.50 6.80
CA TYR A 31 22.28 20.56 7.41
C TYR A 31 21.49 20.03 6.22
N ALA A 32 21.71 18.76 5.90
CA ALA A 32 20.87 18.07 4.96
C ALA A 32 19.48 18.07 5.60
N ASP A 33 18.64 19.03 5.20
CA ASP A 33 17.23 19.00 5.50
C ASP A 33 16.70 17.71 4.86
N ASN A 34 16.50 16.69 5.69
CA ASN A 34 15.81 15.50 5.23
C ASN A 34 14.45 15.96 4.70
N PRO A 35 14.11 15.66 3.44
CA PRO A 35 12.82 16.04 2.91
C PRO A 35 11.71 15.52 3.83
N PRO A 36 10.63 16.28 4.01
CA PRO A 36 9.53 15.83 4.84
C PRO A 36 9.04 14.45 4.37
N PRO A 37 8.68 13.56 5.29
CA PRO A 37 8.21 12.24 4.95
C PRO A 37 7.01 12.34 4.02
N GLN A 38 7.02 11.56 2.95
CA GLN A 38 5.97 11.57 1.93
C GLN A 38 5.37 10.18 1.77
N VAL A 39 4.05 10.15 1.65
CA VAL A 39 3.34 8.91 1.32
C VAL A 39 3.58 8.60 -0.17
N PRO A 40 4.00 7.36 -0.53
CA PRO A 40 4.21 6.99 -1.92
C PRO A 40 2.90 7.10 -2.71
N THR A 41 2.98 7.56 -3.95
CA THR A 41 1.81 7.72 -4.84
C THR A 41 1.86 6.77 -6.02
N CYS A 42 0.70 6.49 -6.60
CA CYS A 42 0.56 5.65 -7.79
C CYS A 42 -0.22 6.39 -8.88
N ASP A 43 0.26 6.25 -10.14
CA ASP A 43 -0.44 6.81 -11.30
C ASP A 43 -1.73 6.04 -11.60
N LYS A 44 -1.74 4.73 -11.32
CA LYS A 44 -2.90 3.85 -11.47
C LYS A 44 -3.17 3.10 -10.17
N LYS A 45 -4.44 2.86 -9.89
CA LYS A 45 -4.83 2.05 -8.76
C LYS A 45 -4.42 0.59 -8.96
N ILE A 46 -3.89 -0.01 -7.91
CA ILE A 46 -3.45 -1.41 -7.89
C ILE A 46 -4.66 -2.34 -7.74
N GLY A 47 -5.66 -1.94 -6.95
CA GLY A 47 -6.85 -2.74 -6.69
C GLY A 47 -7.73 -2.11 -5.60
N THR A 48 -8.64 -2.89 -5.06
CA THR A 48 -9.44 -2.53 -3.88
C THR A 48 -8.84 -3.11 -2.62
N LEU A 49 -8.77 -2.31 -1.57
CA LEU A 49 -8.12 -2.66 -0.32
C LEU A 49 -9.08 -2.48 0.87
N ALA A 50 -9.20 -3.49 1.71
CA ALA A 50 -9.77 -3.40 3.04
C ALA A 50 -8.64 -3.30 4.07
N VAL A 51 -8.78 -2.42 5.06
CA VAL A 51 -7.87 -2.37 6.21
C VAL A 51 -8.63 -2.91 7.41
N THR A 52 -8.06 -3.90 8.08
CA THR A 52 -8.64 -4.52 9.28
C THR A 52 -7.77 -4.25 10.49
N GLU A 53 -8.37 -4.31 11.67
CA GLU A 53 -7.63 -4.15 12.92
C GLU A 53 -6.86 -5.43 13.27
N PRO A 54 -5.69 -5.32 13.89
CA PRO A 54 -4.99 -6.49 14.43
C PRO A 54 -5.80 -7.09 15.59
N GLN A 55 -5.59 -8.38 15.83
CA GLN A 55 -6.32 -9.10 16.91
C GLN A 55 -5.95 -8.58 18.32
N ASN A 56 -4.69 -8.18 18.50
CA ASN A 56 -4.24 -7.62 19.77
C ASN A 56 -4.36 -6.09 19.75
N PRO A 57 -5.18 -5.48 20.62
CA PRO A 57 -5.35 -4.02 20.66
C PRO A 57 -4.19 -3.32 21.39
N TRP A 58 -2.96 -3.57 21.00
CA TRP A 58 -1.74 -3.05 21.62
C TRP A 58 -1.70 -1.52 21.72
N TRP A 59 -2.37 -0.82 20.81
CA TRP A 59 -2.40 0.65 20.78
C TRP A 59 -3.09 1.26 22.01
N ASN A 60 -3.98 0.52 22.67
CA ASN A 60 -4.67 1.00 23.87
C ASN A 60 -3.69 1.26 25.04
N GLU A 61 -2.61 0.47 25.13
CA GLU A 61 -1.58 0.65 26.15
C GLU A 61 -0.84 1.99 26.00
N TRP A 62 -0.85 2.55 24.79
CA TRP A 62 -0.19 3.79 24.43
C TRP A 62 -1.16 4.96 24.26
N GLN A 63 -2.45 4.75 24.54
CA GLN A 63 -3.51 5.74 24.32
C GLN A 63 -3.56 6.26 22.88
N LEU A 64 -3.27 5.38 21.92
CA LEU A 64 -3.37 5.65 20.49
C LEU A 64 -4.72 5.17 19.96
N GLU A 65 -5.17 5.72 18.84
CA GLU A 65 -6.24 5.13 18.04
C GLU A 65 -5.76 3.85 17.39
N SER A 66 -6.72 3.07 16.83
CA SER A 66 -6.39 1.87 16.06
C SER A 66 -5.43 2.20 14.90
N PRO A 67 -4.37 1.40 14.70
CA PRO A 67 -3.44 1.59 13.58
C PRO A 67 -4.13 1.48 12.22
N ALA A 68 -5.26 0.79 12.14
CA ALA A 68 -6.07 0.75 10.92
C ALA A 68 -6.55 2.14 10.49
N SER A 69 -6.85 3.04 11.43
CA SER A 69 -7.22 4.43 11.11
C SER A 69 -6.06 5.19 10.45
N LEU A 70 -4.85 5.05 10.99
CA LEU A 70 -3.63 5.64 10.41
C LEU A 70 -3.36 5.11 8.99
N ILE A 71 -3.43 3.79 8.82
CA ILE A 71 -3.21 3.15 7.51
C ILE A 71 -4.25 3.59 6.49
N LYS A 72 -5.51 3.77 6.87
CA LYS A 72 -6.55 4.32 5.97
C LYS A 72 -6.17 5.72 5.45
N VAL A 73 -5.52 6.54 6.27
CA VAL A 73 -5.01 7.86 5.83
C VAL A 73 -3.91 7.68 4.77
N TYR A 74 -2.93 6.79 5.00
CA TYR A 74 -1.89 6.51 4.00
C TYR A 74 -2.46 5.99 2.69
N VAL A 75 -3.37 5.03 2.75
CA VAL A 75 -4.05 4.48 1.57
C VAL A 75 -4.79 5.57 0.79
N SER A 76 -5.49 6.47 1.49
CA SER A 76 -6.20 7.58 0.88
C SER A 76 -5.26 8.57 0.19
N GLN A 77 -4.15 8.93 0.84
CA GLN A 77 -3.15 9.87 0.31
C GLN A 77 -2.37 9.27 -0.86
N SER A 78 -2.04 7.99 -0.77
CA SER A 78 -1.25 7.29 -1.81
C SER A 78 -1.95 7.20 -3.15
N LYS A 79 -3.29 7.18 -3.15
CA LYS A 79 -4.12 6.90 -4.34
C LYS A 79 -3.82 5.54 -5.01
N CYS A 80 -3.02 4.68 -4.35
CA CYS A 80 -2.63 3.38 -4.90
C CYS A 80 -3.78 2.37 -4.89
N PHE A 81 -4.73 2.52 -3.98
CA PHE A 81 -5.86 1.61 -3.84
C PHE A 81 -7.20 2.33 -3.80
N THR A 82 -8.26 1.61 -4.10
CA THR A 82 -9.62 2.01 -3.72
C THR A 82 -9.92 1.42 -2.36
N LEU A 83 -10.08 2.26 -1.35
CA LEU A 83 -10.42 1.79 0.00
C LEU A 83 -11.88 1.31 0.04
N VAL A 84 -12.10 0.11 0.56
CA VAL A 84 -13.42 -0.43 0.90
C VAL A 84 -13.50 -0.62 2.42
N ASP A 85 -14.53 -0.09 3.04
CA ASP A 85 -14.67 -0.21 4.49
C ASP A 85 -15.21 -1.58 4.88
N ARG A 86 -14.58 -2.20 5.88
CA ARG A 86 -14.99 -3.47 6.51
C ARG A 86 -15.18 -3.34 8.02
N GLY A 87 -15.11 -2.10 8.53
CA GLY A 87 -15.34 -1.76 9.92
C GLY A 87 -16.70 -1.08 10.14
N LYS A 88 -16.72 -0.04 10.95
CA LYS A 88 -17.93 0.72 11.34
C LYS A 88 -18.75 1.22 10.15
N GLY A 89 -18.12 1.60 9.05
CA GLY A 89 -18.83 2.02 7.84
C GLY A 89 -19.59 0.87 7.17
N LEU A 90 -19.05 -0.35 7.21
CA LEU A 90 -19.80 -1.53 6.76
C LEU A 90 -21.02 -1.79 7.63
N ASP A 91 -20.90 -1.64 8.95
CA ASP A 91 -22.02 -1.88 9.86
C ASP A 91 -23.12 -0.84 9.66
N ALA A 92 -22.76 0.44 9.47
CA ALA A 92 -23.70 1.48 9.09
C ALA A 92 -24.39 1.16 7.75
N ALA A 93 -23.64 0.75 6.72
CA ALA A 93 -24.21 0.38 5.43
C ALA A 93 -25.11 -0.87 5.51
N LYS A 94 -24.85 -1.80 6.42
CA LYS A 94 -25.76 -2.93 6.68
C LYS A 94 -27.06 -2.47 7.34
N ALA A 95 -26.99 -1.52 8.28
CA ALA A 95 -28.18 -0.95 8.91
C ALA A 95 -29.08 -0.25 7.87
N GLU A 96 -28.51 0.57 6.96
CA GLU A 96 -29.26 1.19 5.86
C GLU A 96 -29.92 0.16 4.96
N ARG A 97 -29.22 -0.92 4.60
CA ARG A 97 -29.79 -2.00 3.81
C ARG A 97 -30.93 -2.73 4.52
N GLN A 98 -30.83 -2.83 5.83
CA GLN A 98 -31.89 -3.43 6.64
C GLN A 98 -33.15 -2.55 6.61
N LEU A 99 -33.01 -1.22 6.72
CA LEU A 99 -34.11 -0.26 6.58
C LEU A 99 -34.72 -0.33 5.18
N ALA A 100 -33.90 -0.41 4.12
CA ALA A 100 -34.37 -0.58 2.77
C ALA A 100 -35.17 -1.88 2.58
N SER A 101 -34.72 -2.98 3.20
CA SER A 101 -35.40 -4.29 3.08
C SER A 101 -36.68 -4.38 3.90
N SER A 102 -36.83 -3.57 4.97
CA SER A 102 -38.05 -3.47 5.78
C SER A 102 -39.11 -2.57 5.15
N GLY A 103 -38.76 -1.82 4.09
CA GLY A 103 -39.67 -0.90 3.43
C GLY A 103 -39.79 0.47 4.09
N GLU A 104 -38.93 0.77 5.07
CA GLU A 104 -38.89 2.07 5.75
C GLU A 104 -38.27 3.17 4.87
N GLU A 105 -37.52 2.79 3.86
CA GLU A 105 -36.91 3.75 2.96
C GLU A 105 -37.82 4.19 1.83
N ARG A 106 -37.55 5.38 1.34
CA ARG A 106 -38.27 5.96 0.20
C ARG A 106 -38.15 5.06 -1.04
N VAL A 107 -39.26 4.86 -1.74
CA VAL A 107 -39.30 4.13 -3.02
C VAL A 107 -38.28 4.72 -4.01
N GLY A 108 -37.40 3.89 -4.55
CA GLY A 108 -36.37 4.31 -5.51
C GLY A 108 -34.99 4.59 -4.91
N SER A 109 -34.78 4.34 -3.61
CA SER A 109 -33.45 4.49 -2.94
C SER A 109 -32.36 3.60 -3.52
N ASN A 110 -32.72 2.62 -4.37
CA ASN A 110 -31.79 1.73 -5.08
C ASN A 110 -30.70 1.08 -4.21
N ILE A 111 -31.05 0.73 -2.96
CA ILE A 111 -30.16 0.00 -2.04
C ILE A 111 -30.57 -1.47 -2.09
N GLY A 112 -29.69 -2.34 -2.62
CA GLY A 112 -30.01 -3.74 -2.85
C GLY A 112 -28.83 -4.70 -2.66
N LYS A 113 -29.09 -5.97 -2.89
CA LYS A 113 -28.07 -7.02 -2.90
C LYS A 113 -27.10 -6.85 -4.07
N GLY A 114 -25.86 -7.29 -3.91
CA GLY A 114 -24.85 -7.31 -4.98
C GLY A 114 -24.18 -5.97 -5.29
N GLN A 115 -24.47 -4.89 -4.56
CA GLN A 115 -23.88 -3.56 -4.81
C GLN A 115 -22.57 -3.30 -4.05
N MET A 116 -22.23 -4.14 -3.06
CA MET A 116 -20.99 -3.98 -2.32
C MET A 116 -19.79 -4.40 -3.16
N LYS A 117 -18.81 -3.50 -3.24
CA LYS A 117 -17.55 -3.81 -3.89
C LYS A 117 -16.75 -4.80 -3.04
N ALA A 118 -16.25 -5.87 -3.65
CA ALA A 118 -15.34 -6.79 -2.99
C ALA A 118 -13.98 -6.12 -2.75
N ALA A 119 -13.26 -6.55 -1.70
CA ALA A 119 -11.85 -6.23 -1.56
C ALA A 119 -11.04 -7.23 -2.37
N ASP A 120 -10.05 -6.76 -3.12
CA ASP A 120 -9.04 -7.62 -3.75
C ASP A 120 -8.00 -8.01 -2.69
N TYR A 121 -7.66 -7.08 -1.80
CA TYR A 121 -6.66 -7.25 -0.75
C TYR A 121 -7.20 -6.87 0.63
N VAL A 122 -6.65 -7.55 1.65
CA VAL A 122 -6.80 -7.16 3.06
C VAL A 122 -5.43 -6.80 3.61
N LEU A 123 -5.34 -5.63 4.24
CA LEU A 123 -4.15 -5.14 4.92
C LEU A 123 -4.36 -5.14 6.42
N VAL A 124 -3.46 -5.82 7.13
CA VAL A 124 -3.45 -5.90 8.59
C VAL A 124 -2.19 -5.20 9.11
N PRO A 125 -2.33 -4.05 9.78
CA PRO A 125 -1.22 -3.43 10.51
C PRO A 125 -1.06 -4.09 11.86
N ASP A 126 0.17 -4.46 12.23
CA ASP A 126 0.48 -4.98 13.55
C ASP A 126 1.81 -4.39 14.06
N ILE A 127 2.15 -4.70 15.29
CA ILE A 127 3.40 -4.31 15.91
C ILE A 127 4.31 -5.53 16.06
N ALA A 128 5.59 -5.39 15.75
CA ALA A 128 6.56 -6.44 16.00
C ALA A 128 6.81 -6.57 17.51
N ASN A 129 6.16 -7.52 18.16
CA ASN A 129 6.17 -7.64 19.61
C ASN A 129 7.30 -8.56 20.11
N LYS A 130 8.02 -8.08 21.12
CA LYS A 130 9.13 -8.78 21.77
C LYS A 130 8.71 -9.88 22.76
N ASN A 131 7.47 -9.88 23.19
CA ASN A 131 7.05 -10.70 24.33
C ASN A 131 6.65 -12.11 23.89
N ARG A 132 7.62 -13.02 23.90
CA ARG A 132 7.42 -14.46 23.65
C ARG A 132 6.55 -15.18 24.70
N ASN A 133 6.12 -14.49 25.76
CA ASN A 133 5.40 -15.09 26.90
C ASN A 133 3.91 -14.75 27.00
N SER A 134 3.37 -13.87 26.15
CA SER A 134 1.95 -13.68 26.06
C SER A 134 1.38 -14.71 25.09
N GLY A 135 0.61 -15.66 25.57
CA GLY A 135 0.07 -16.82 24.84
C GLY A 135 -0.90 -16.53 23.67
N GLY A 136 -0.55 -15.55 22.84
CA GLY A 136 -1.15 -15.28 21.54
C GLY A 136 -0.16 -15.66 20.46
N THR A 137 -0.64 -16.19 19.36
CA THR A 137 0.12 -16.67 18.20
C THR A 137 1.26 -15.72 17.86
N ASN A 138 2.50 -16.16 18.14
CA ASN A 138 3.72 -15.42 17.85
C ASN A 138 3.86 -15.25 16.32
N ILE A 139 3.39 -14.16 15.77
CA ILE A 139 3.65 -13.80 14.36
C ILE A 139 5.16 -13.73 14.12
N GLY A 140 5.94 -13.20 15.09
CA GLY A 140 7.40 -13.19 15.01
C GLY A 140 8.08 -14.55 15.04
N GLY A 141 7.45 -15.57 15.62
CA GLY A 141 7.97 -16.95 15.64
C GLY A 141 7.63 -17.74 14.37
N ALA A 142 6.46 -17.51 13.79
CA ALA A 142 6.04 -18.13 12.54
C ALA A 142 6.76 -17.54 11.31
N LEU A 143 7.14 -16.26 11.36
CA LEU A 143 7.79 -15.53 10.27
C LEU A 143 9.31 -15.72 10.23
N GLY A 144 9.94 -16.11 11.35
CA GLY A 144 11.39 -16.34 11.42
C GLY A 144 11.91 -17.43 10.48
N GLY A 145 11.04 -18.28 9.93
CA GLY A 145 11.37 -19.30 8.97
C GLY A 145 11.25 -18.90 7.50
N PHE A 146 10.59 -17.78 7.20
CA PHE A 146 10.30 -17.36 5.82
C PHE A 146 11.04 -16.09 5.38
N ILE A 147 11.81 -15.47 6.26
CA ILE A 147 12.52 -14.23 5.92
C ILE A 147 13.84 -14.58 5.21
N PRO A 148 14.03 -14.19 3.93
CA PRO A 148 15.31 -14.36 3.26
C PRO A 148 16.44 -13.66 4.01
N HIS A 149 17.61 -14.25 3.97
CA HIS A 149 18.85 -13.82 4.64
C HIS A 149 19.10 -12.30 4.44
N GLY A 150 18.86 -11.51 5.46
CA GLY A 150 19.11 -10.06 5.43
C GLY A 150 18.36 -9.26 6.49
N PHE A 151 17.24 -9.75 6.98
CA PHE A 151 16.55 -9.12 8.09
C PHE A 151 17.19 -9.55 9.41
N GLY A 152 18.29 -8.90 9.75
CA GLY A 152 18.90 -9.03 11.07
C GLY A 152 17.84 -8.74 12.11
N ALA A 153 17.68 -9.67 13.04
CA ALA A 153 16.82 -9.69 14.21
C ALA A 153 16.27 -8.29 14.59
N VAL A 154 15.24 -7.80 13.91
CA VAL A 154 14.46 -6.67 14.40
C VAL A 154 13.62 -7.21 15.54
N ILE A 155 14.14 -7.03 16.73
CA ILE A 155 13.55 -7.55 17.95
C ILE A 155 13.01 -6.35 18.68
N GLY A 156 11.78 -5.92 18.36
CA GLY A 156 11.33 -4.94 19.23
C GLY A 156 10.08 -4.18 19.01
N GLY A 157 9.00 -4.33 19.42
CA GLY A 157 7.85 -3.44 19.55
C GLY A 157 8.21 -1.98 19.94
N VAL A 158 7.24 -1.20 20.38
CA VAL A 158 7.48 0.18 20.81
C VAL A 158 8.35 0.20 22.08
N ASN A 159 9.43 0.95 22.05
CA ASN A 159 10.31 1.14 23.18
C ASN A 159 10.28 2.60 23.64
N LEU A 160 9.67 2.86 24.78
CA LEU A 160 9.57 4.21 25.35
C LEU A 160 10.92 4.81 25.72
N LYS A 161 11.87 4.00 26.19
CA LYS A 161 13.18 4.53 26.63
C LYS A 161 13.99 5.00 25.44
N SER A 162 13.99 4.26 24.34
CA SER A 162 14.71 4.61 23.11
C SER A 162 13.84 5.35 22.09
N LYS A 163 12.53 5.46 22.35
CA LYS A 163 11.56 6.08 21.42
C LYS A 163 11.69 5.51 20.01
N THR A 164 11.65 4.19 19.92
CA THR A 164 11.66 3.44 18.66
C THR A 164 10.36 2.68 18.49
N ALA A 165 9.95 2.47 17.25
CA ALA A 165 8.84 1.62 16.91
C ALA A 165 9.23 0.67 15.77
N ASP A 166 8.82 -0.58 15.93
CA ASP A 166 8.93 -1.63 14.92
C ASP A 166 7.53 -2.17 14.65
N VAL A 167 7.10 -2.09 13.41
CA VAL A 167 5.76 -2.47 12.97
C VAL A 167 5.80 -3.45 11.82
N VAL A 168 4.69 -4.11 11.57
CA VAL A 168 4.52 -5.06 10.46
C VAL A 168 3.25 -4.71 9.70
N LEU A 169 3.32 -4.74 8.39
CA LEU A 169 2.17 -4.69 7.49
C LEU A 169 2.07 -6.01 6.74
N THR A 170 0.94 -6.68 6.85
CA THR A 170 0.65 -7.91 6.12
C THR A 170 -0.43 -7.66 5.10
N LEU A 171 -0.12 -7.89 3.83
CA LEU A 171 -1.06 -7.80 2.72
C LEU A 171 -1.41 -9.19 2.22
N THR A 172 -2.70 -9.51 2.20
CA THR A 172 -3.22 -10.79 1.76
C THR A 172 -4.18 -10.61 0.60
N ASP A 173 -4.05 -11.40 -0.45
CA ASP A 173 -5.03 -11.52 -1.52
C ASP A 173 -6.27 -12.27 -1.00
N VAL A 174 -7.46 -11.70 -1.23
CA VAL A 174 -8.71 -12.24 -0.68
C VAL A 174 -9.17 -13.49 -1.43
N ARG A 175 -8.80 -13.64 -2.69
CA ARG A 175 -9.26 -14.75 -3.55
C ARG A 175 -8.42 -16.01 -3.33
N SER A 176 -7.09 -15.83 -3.36
CA SER A 176 -6.15 -16.95 -3.18
C SER A 176 -5.83 -17.22 -1.71
N THR A 177 -6.12 -16.29 -0.81
CA THR A 177 -5.63 -16.27 0.57
C THR A 177 -4.10 -16.23 0.69
N GLU A 178 -3.43 -15.91 -0.39
CA GLU A 178 -1.97 -15.78 -0.43
C GLU A 178 -1.52 -14.49 0.25
N GLN A 179 -0.48 -14.59 1.06
CA GLN A 179 0.18 -13.41 1.60
C GLN A 179 1.09 -12.81 0.53
N VAL A 180 0.63 -11.72 -0.07
CA VAL A 180 1.30 -11.06 -1.21
C VAL A 180 2.51 -10.25 -0.76
N SER A 181 2.43 -9.62 0.43
CA SER A 181 3.52 -8.83 0.99
C SER A 181 3.49 -8.87 2.50
N LEU A 182 4.69 -8.88 3.09
CA LEU A 182 4.89 -8.72 4.51
C LEU A 182 6.07 -7.77 4.72
N GLU A 183 5.76 -6.55 5.17
CA GLU A 183 6.77 -5.52 5.32
C GLU A 183 6.95 -5.11 6.77
N GLN A 184 8.21 -4.99 7.16
CA GLN A 184 8.58 -4.41 8.43
C GLN A 184 8.98 -2.96 8.26
N GLY A 185 8.45 -2.12 9.14
CA GLY A 185 8.83 -0.72 9.24
C GLY A 185 9.50 -0.43 10.56
N HIS A 186 10.51 0.43 10.52
CA HIS A 186 11.26 0.88 11.67
C HIS A 186 11.35 2.41 11.69
N ALA A 187 11.22 3.00 12.87
CA ALA A 187 11.50 4.42 13.07
C ALA A 187 12.04 4.69 14.47
N LYS A 188 12.86 5.74 14.56
CA LYS A 188 13.39 6.30 15.81
C LYS A 188 12.99 7.77 15.93
N LYS A 189 12.86 8.27 17.14
CA LYS A 189 12.62 9.69 17.37
C LYS A 189 13.68 10.59 16.72
N THR A 190 14.92 10.14 16.69
CA THR A 190 16.04 10.89 16.07
C THR A 190 15.90 11.06 14.57
N ASP A 191 15.14 10.16 13.92
CA ASP A 191 14.91 10.18 12.48
C ASP A 191 13.81 11.19 12.11
N LEU A 192 13.03 11.60 13.10
CA LEU A 192 12.05 12.69 12.99
C LEU A 192 12.82 14.01 13.06
N GLY A 193 13.26 14.54 11.92
CA GLY A 193 13.85 15.87 11.86
C GLY A 193 12.88 16.90 12.46
N TRP A 194 13.09 17.29 13.70
CA TRP A 194 12.24 18.20 14.50
C TRP A 194 12.28 19.65 14.00
N GLY A 195 12.76 19.90 12.79
CA GLY A 195 12.84 21.19 12.14
C GLY A 195 11.69 21.42 11.18
N GLY A 196 10.58 21.96 11.64
CA GLY A 196 9.66 22.79 10.84
C GLY A 196 8.81 22.12 9.75
N GLY A 197 9.10 20.93 9.26
CA GLY A 197 8.40 20.32 8.10
C GLY A 197 7.29 19.29 8.45
N GLY A 198 7.22 18.83 9.68
CA GLY A 198 6.29 17.75 10.07
C GLY A 198 4.83 18.17 10.23
N GLY A 199 4.53 19.45 10.37
CA GLY A 199 3.18 19.91 10.67
C GLY A 199 2.14 19.56 9.61
N GLY A 200 2.51 19.63 8.33
CA GLY A 200 1.61 19.28 7.23
C GLY A 200 1.36 17.77 7.13
N PHE A 201 2.39 16.96 7.31
CA PHE A 201 2.30 15.51 7.27
C PHE A 201 1.44 14.97 8.42
N PHE A 202 1.75 15.35 9.65
CA PHE A 202 0.99 14.91 10.82
C PHE A 202 -0.41 15.54 10.92
N GLY A 203 -0.62 16.75 10.36
CA GLY A 203 -1.93 17.39 10.32
C GLY A 203 -3.00 16.60 9.58
N ALA A 204 -2.61 15.85 8.55
CA ALA A 204 -3.51 14.97 7.81
C ALA A 204 -4.05 13.81 8.67
N PHE A 205 -3.31 13.36 9.69
CA PHE A 205 -3.77 12.29 10.59
C PHE A 205 -4.87 12.79 11.54
N ALA A 206 -4.74 14.01 12.02
CA ALA A 206 -5.77 14.62 12.86
C ALA A 206 -7.12 14.70 12.12
N ALA A 207 -7.08 15.13 10.84
CA ALA A 207 -8.27 15.19 9.99
C ALA A 207 -8.83 13.82 9.61
N GLY A 208 -7.97 12.79 9.52
CA GLY A 208 -8.33 11.42 9.14
C GLY A 208 -8.77 10.50 10.28
N GLY A 209 -8.91 11.02 11.52
CA GLY A 209 -9.31 10.21 12.68
C GLY A 209 -8.16 9.38 13.28
N ALA A 210 -6.92 9.88 13.15
CA ALA A 210 -5.70 9.32 13.71
C ALA A 210 -4.90 10.40 14.49
N SER A 211 -5.60 11.20 15.28
CA SER A 211 -5.07 12.39 15.93
C SER A 211 -3.98 12.08 16.97
N SER A 212 -4.05 10.96 17.68
CA SER A 212 -3.04 10.56 18.65
C SER A 212 -1.68 10.30 18.01
N TYR A 213 -1.68 9.85 16.74
CA TYR A 213 -0.45 9.69 15.94
C TYR A 213 0.18 11.02 15.55
N ALA A 214 -0.59 12.10 15.52
CA ALA A 214 -0.07 13.44 15.27
C ALA A 214 0.43 14.11 16.55
N ASN A 215 -0.27 13.91 17.66
CA ASN A 215 -0.16 14.74 18.86
C ASN A 215 0.76 14.16 19.94
N THR A 216 1.20 12.91 19.82
CA THR A 216 2.09 12.26 20.78
C THR A 216 3.40 11.86 20.14
N GLU A 217 4.50 11.98 20.90
CA GLU A 217 5.82 11.60 20.40
C GLU A 217 5.87 10.13 19.97
N ILE A 218 5.27 9.25 20.76
CA ILE A 218 5.23 7.82 20.44
C ILE A 218 4.34 7.54 19.23
N GLY A 219 3.22 8.26 19.11
CA GLY A 219 2.36 8.18 17.96
C GLY A 219 3.09 8.57 16.67
N GLN A 220 3.86 9.66 16.70
CA GLN A 220 4.64 10.10 15.54
C GLN A 220 5.69 9.07 15.13
N VAL A 221 6.39 8.45 16.10
CA VAL A 221 7.37 7.40 15.80
C VAL A 221 6.70 6.17 15.21
N VAL A 222 5.55 5.76 15.74
CA VAL A 222 4.77 4.64 15.21
C VAL A 222 4.25 4.97 13.81
N ALA A 223 3.78 6.19 13.58
CA ALA A 223 3.34 6.62 12.25
C ALA A 223 4.49 6.55 11.23
N MET A 224 5.67 7.01 11.59
CA MET A 224 6.84 6.91 10.70
C MET A 224 7.25 5.47 10.41
N ALA A 225 7.20 4.58 11.41
CA ALA A 225 7.46 3.17 11.19
C ALA A 225 6.46 2.55 10.21
N TYR A 226 5.16 2.87 10.35
CA TYR A 226 4.15 2.42 9.39
C TYR A 226 4.32 3.05 8.00
N LEU A 227 4.80 4.29 7.91
CA LEU A 227 5.10 4.90 6.62
C LEU A 227 6.24 4.16 5.90
N ASP A 228 7.29 3.78 6.63
CA ASP A 228 8.39 2.98 6.10
C ASP A 228 7.89 1.63 5.57
N ALA A 229 7.12 0.88 6.38
CA ALA A 229 6.51 -0.38 5.95
C ALA A 229 5.59 -0.20 4.74
N PHE A 230 4.74 0.83 4.74
CA PHE A 230 3.80 1.10 3.66
C PHE A 230 4.53 1.46 2.36
N THR A 231 5.62 2.22 2.44
CA THR A 231 6.44 2.59 1.28
C THR A 231 7.08 1.35 0.64
N LYS A 232 7.63 0.46 1.47
CA LYS A 232 8.20 -0.82 1.03
C LYS A 232 7.11 -1.67 0.34
N MET A 233 5.97 -1.85 1.01
CA MET A 233 4.84 -2.61 0.46
C MET A 233 4.38 -2.09 -0.90
N VAL A 234 4.17 -0.78 -1.04
CA VAL A 234 3.75 -0.19 -2.32
C VAL A 234 4.81 -0.38 -3.40
N THR A 235 6.09 -0.30 -3.05
CA THR A 235 7.21 -0.51 -3.99
C THR A 235 7.24 -1.95 -4.47
N ASP A 236 7.13 -2.91 -3.58
CA ASP A 236 7.16 -4.34 -3.90
C ASP A 236 5.98 -4.76 -4.76
N ILE A 237 4.77 -4.30 -4.41
CA ILE A 237 3.58 -4.61 -5.22
C ILE A 237 3.66 -4.00 -6.62
N LYS A 238 4.27 -2.82 -6.78
CA LYS A 238 4.49 -2.22 -8.10
C LYS A 238 5.48 -3.02 -8.94
N ALA A 239 6.44 -3.68 -8.30
CA ALA A 239 7.43 -4.53 -8.97
C ALA A 239 6.86 -5.88 -9.43
N ILE A 240 5.72 -6.32 -8.89
CA ILE A 240 5.06 -7.56 -9.31
C ILE A 240 4.49 -7.36 -10.73
N PRO A 241 4.84 -8.22 -11.71
CA PRO A 241 4.26 -8.15 -13.04
C PRO A 241 2.73 -8.22 -13.02
N PRO A 242 2.03 -7.54 -13.94
CA PRO A 242 0.56 -7.53 -13.95
C PRO A 242 -0.08 -8.91 -14.09
N ASP A 243 0.59 -9.84 -14.75
CA ASP A 243 0.19 -11.23 -14.94
C ASP A 243 0.37 -12.09 -13.68
N ALA A 244 1.28 -11.68 -12.79
CA ALA A 244 1.48 -12.32 -11.49
C ALA A 244 0.58 -11.75 -10.39
N LYS A 245 -0.20 -10.69 -10.67
CA LYS A 245 -1.14 -10.12 -9.69
C LYS A 245 -2.43 -10.93 -9.65
N ALA A 246 -2.99 -11.04 -8.45
CA ALA A 246 -4.28 -11.68 -8.22
C ALA A 246 -5.43 -11.09 -9.07
N ASP A 247 -5.31 -9.85 -9.54
CA ASP A 247 -6.25 -9.21 -10.48
C ASP A 247 -6.44 -10.00 -11.77
N ASN A 248 -5.48 -10.85 -12.14
CA ASN A 248 -5.54 -11.71 -13.30
C ASN A 248 -6.20 -13.07 -13.03
N VAL A 249 -6.54 -13.38 -11.81
CA VAL A 249 -7.39 -14.52 -11.53
C VAL A 249 -8.79 -14.20 -12.03
N GLN A 250 -9.07 -14.58 -13.24
CA GLN A 250 -10.39 -14.38 -13.82
C GLN A 250 -11.42 -15.12 -12.96
N GLN A 251 -12.52 -14.44 -12.69
CA GLN A 251 -13.60 -15.05 -11.92
C GLN A 251 -14.01 -16.35 -12.60
N ALA A 252 -14.10 -17.43 -11.83
CA ALA A 252 -14.61 -18.69 -12.31
C ALA A 252 -15.99 -18.51 -12.94
N VAL A 253 -16.26 -19.26 -13.97
CA VAL A 253 -17.53 -19.26 -14.67
C VAL A 253 -18.17 -20.64 -14.58
N THR A 254 -19.48 -20.71 -14.56
CA THR A 254 -20.22 -21.97 -14.50
C THR A 254 -20.97 -22.15 -15.82
N MET A 255 -20.89 -23.33 -16.40
CA MET A 255 -21.66 -23.67 -17.60
C MET A 255 -23.16 -23.55 -17.32
N ALA A 256 -23.82 -22.68 -18.06
CA ALA A 256 -25.27 -22.48 -17.98
C ALA A 256 -26.02 -23.41 -18.94
N LYS A 257 -25.35 -23.84 -20.01
CA LYS A 257 -25.89 -24.71 -21.08
C LYS A 257 -24.84 -25.77 -21.43
N PRO A 258 -25.29 -26.93 -21.96
CA PRO A 258 -24.33 -27.91 -22.50
C PRO A 258 -23.49 -27.25 -23.60
N GLY A 259 -22.20 -27.59 -23.61
CA GLY A 259 -21.24 -27.04 -24.57
C GLY A 259 -20.06 -27.96 -24.81
N LYS A 260 -19.10 -27.47 -25.55
CA LYS A 260 -17.85 -28.18 -25.82
C LYS A 260 -16.67 -27.26 -25.61
N MET A 261 -15.59 -27.82 -25.13
CA MET A 261 -14.27 -27.20 -25.08
C MET A 261 -13.52 -27.59 -26.34
N TYR A 262 -12.96 -26.62 -27.05
CA TYR A 262 -12.25 -26.81 -28.32
C TYR A 262 -10.77 -26.48 -28.16
N GLY A 263 -9.91 -27.11 -28.96
CA GLY A 263 -8.47 -26.84 -28.96
C GLY A 263 -8.11 -25.45 -29.48
N ASN A 264 -8.93 -24.89 -30.40
CA ASN A 264 -8.78 -23.54 -30.94
C ASN A 264 -10.14 -22.82 -30.93
N PRO A 265 -10.18 -21.49 -31.05
CA PRO A 265 -11.42 -20.70 -31.05
C PRO A 265 -12.20 -20.83 -32.39
N ASP A 266 -12.50 -22.07 -32.75
CA ASP A 266 -13.24 -22.43 -33.95
C ASP A 266 -14.07 -23.71 -33.70
N LEU A 267 -15.32 -23.70 -34.12
CA LEU A 267 -16.24 -24.85 -34.02
C LEU A 267 -15.79 -26.09 -34.81
N LYS A 268 -14.90 -25.94 -35.79
CA LYS A 268 -14.30 -27.03 -36.57
C LYS A 268 -13.04 -27.62 -35.91
N SER A 269 -12.56 -27.00 -34.86
CA SER A 269 -11.40 -27.49 -34.12
C SER A 269 -11.71 -28.78 -33.36
N ALA A 270 -10.65 -29.54 -33.04
CA ALA A 270 -10.79 -30.73 -32.22
C ALA A 270 -11.47 -30.42 -30.89
N VAL A 271 -12.43 -31.26 -30.51
CA VAL A 271 -13.09 -31.19 -29.21
C VAL A 271 -12.17 -31.79 -28.17
N VAL A 272 -11.83 -30.97 -27.16
CA VAL A 272 -11.01 -31.40 -26.01
C VAL A 272 -11.90 -32.17 -25.02
N ARG A 273 -13.14 -31.64 -24.78
CA ARG A 273 -14.06 -32.21 -23.81
C ARG A 273 -15.48 -31.71 -24.04
N ASP A 274 -16.47 -32.54 -23.72
CA ASP A 274 -17.85 -32.11 -23.55
C ASP A 274 -18.05 -31.46 -22.18
N LEU A 275 -18.86 -30.41 -22.11
CA LEU A 275 -19.10 -29.62 -20.90
C LEU A 275 -20.60 -29.64 -20.57
N ASP A 276 -20.92 -30.12 -19.37
CA ASP A 276 -22.29 -30.15 -18.86
C ASP A 276 -22.65 -28.88 -18.08
N PRO A 277 -23.94 -28.54 -18.00
CA PRO A 277 -24.38 -27.44 -17.13
C PRO A 277 -23.95 -27.66 -15.67
N GLY A 278 -23.53 -26.59 -15.01
CA GLY A 278 -23.02 -26.67 -13.64
C GLY A 278 -21.52 -26.91 -13.51
N MET A 279 -20.82 -27.30 -14.58
CA MET A 279 -19.36 -27.41 -14.55
C MET A 279 -18.71 -26.04 -14.36
N THR A 280 -17.71 -25.99 -13.47
CA THR A 280 -16.91 -24.80 -13.23
C THR A 280 -15.72 -24.73 -14.16
N LEU A 281 -15.50 -23.58 -14.76
CA LEU A 281 -14.37 -23.31 -15.64
C LEU A 281 -13.61 -22.07 -15.15
N TYR A 282 -12.31 -22.07 -15.36
CA TYR A 282 -11.39 -21.04 -14.93
C TYR A 282 -10.81 -20.32 -16.15
N PRO A 283 -11.34 -19.13 -16.52
CA PRO A 283 -10.81 -18.37 -17.65
C PRO A 283 -9.34 -18.04 -17.46
N THR A 284 -8.53 -18.13 -18.53
CA THR A 284 -7.09 -17.81 -18.52
C THR A 284 -6.82 -16.33 -18.82
N GLY A 285 -7.82 -15.59 -19.31
CA GLY A 285 -7.66 -14.22 -19.78
C GLY A 285 -7.64 -14.10 -21.29
N ASP A 286 -7.26 -15.13 -22.00
CA ASP A 286 -7.23 -15.12 -23.46
C ASP A 286 -8.63 -15.14 -24.04
N LYS A 287 -8.89 -14.22 -24.99
CA LYS A 287 -10.20 -14.07 -25.67
C LYS A 287 -10.00 -13.90 -27.17
N SER A 288 -10.89 -14.51 -27.95
CA SER A 288 -10.97 -14.34 -29.40
C SER A 288 -12.45 -14.19 -29.79
N GLY A 289 -12.91 -12.95 -29.89
CA GLY A 289 -14.34 -12.66 -30.09
C GLY A 289 -15.20 -13.23 -28.96
N VAL A 290 -16.11 -14.13 -29.31
CA VAL A 290 -16.98 -14.81 -28.34
C VAL A 290 -16.32 -15.98 -27.64
N TRP A 291 -15.10 -16.33 -28.00
CA TRP A 291 -14.37 -17.45 -27.43
C TRP A 291 -13.50 -17.01 -26.26
N TRP A 292 -13.61 -17.76 -25.17
CA TRP A 292 -12.74 -17.59 -24.00
C TRP A 292 -11.93 -18.84 -23.80
N LYS A 293 -10.64 -18.68 -23.59
CA LYS A 293 -9.78 -19.79 -23.18
C LYS A 293 -9.96 -20.06 -21.71
N VAL A 294 -10.21 -21.28 -21.36
CA VAL A 294 -10.53 -21.71 -19.99
C VAL A 294 -9.76 -22.98 -19.63
N ASN A 295 -9.57 -23.20 -18.35
CA ASN A 295 -9.16 -24.49 -17.77
C ASN A 295 -10.37 -25.08 -17.05
N ASP A 296 -10.48 -26.40 -17.04
CA ASP A 296 -11.45 -27.13 -16.20
C ASP A 296 -10.79 -27.59 -14.88
N GLU A 297 -11.60 -28.19 -13.99
CA GLU A 297 -11.13 -28.72 -12.71
C GLU A 297 -10.16 -29.89 -12.84
N LEU A 298 -10.08 -30.52 -14.02
CA LEU A 298 -9.18 -31.65 -14.31
C LEU A 298 -7.86 -31.16 -14.96
N GLY A 299 -7.71 -29.85 -15.19
CA GLY A 299 -6.53 -29.27 -15.82
C GLY A 299 -6.55 -29.28 -17.34
N ASN A 300 -7.67 -29.65 -17.99
CA ASN A 300 -7.79 -29.52 -19.45
C ASN A 300 -7.93 -28.06 -19.81
N ALA A 301 -7.17 -27.62 -20.82
CA ALA A 301 -7.21 -26.26 -21.36
C ALA A 301 -7.86 -26.23 -22.74
N GLY A 302 -8.70 -25.25 -23.00
CA GLY A 302 -9.34 -25.09 -24.30
C GLY A 302 -10.22 -23.85 -24.42
N TRP A 303 -10.91 -23.73 -25.56
CA TRP A 303 -11.73 -22.58 -25.90
C TRP A 303 -13.22 -22.93 -25.78
N VAL A 304 -13.97 -22.08 -25.12
CA VAL A 304 -15.43 -22.23 -24.92
C VAL A 304 -16.13 -20.94 -25.32
N VAL A 305 -17.32 -21.09 -25.93
CA VAL A 305 -18.14 -19.94 -26.32
C VAL A 305 -18.77 -19.30 -25.08
N SER A 306 -18.56 -18.01 -24.89
CA SER A 306 -18.96 -17.27 -23.69
C SER A 306 -20.46 -17.20 -23.45
N THR A 307 -21.29 -17.41 -24.48
CA THR A 307 -22.74 -17.47 -24.33
C THR A 307 -23.26 -18.73 -23.64
N ASN A 308 -22.39 -19.72 -23.40
CA ASN A 308 -22.75 -21.00 -22.79
C ASN A 308 -22.49 -21.04 -21.27
N PHE A 309 -21.84 -20.00 -20.71
CA PHE A 309 -21.55 -19.95 -19.29
C PHE A 309 -21.96 -18.60 -18.67
N GLN A 310 -22.03 -18.55 -17.37
CA GLN A 310 -22.30 -17.39 -16.55
C GLN A 310 -21.23 -17.30 -15.44
N LEU A 311 -21.09 -16.13 -14.83
CA LEU A 311 -20.20 -15.98 -13.67
C LEU A 311 -20.61 -16.95 -12.57
N ALA A 312 -19.64 -17.66 -12.01
CA ALA A 312 -19.88 -18.51 -10.86
C ALA A 312 -20.39 -17.64 -9.68
N ARG A 313 -21.44 -18.09 -9.01
CA ARG A 313 -22.09 -17.39 -7.90
C ARG A 313 -21.49 -17.80 -6.58
#